data_81c8a3fbefbf5e91b5d8a8031130496f
#
_entry.id   81c8a3fbefbf5e91b5d8a8031130496f
#
_cell.length_a   1.000
_cell.length_b   1.000
_cell.length_c   1.000
_cell.angle_alpha   90.00
_cell.angle_beta   90.00
_cell.angle_gamma   90.00
#
_symmetry.space_group_name_H-M   'P 1'
#
loop_
_entity.id
_entity.type
_entity.pdbx_description
1 polymer ?
#
loop_
_entity_poly.entity_id
_entity_poly.type
_entity_poly.pdbx_seq_one_letter_code
_entity_poly.pdbx_strand_id
1 'polypeptide(L)'
;MSAKDALKSEILKKAVVHGKVILSSGKEADYYVDLRRVTLDASAAPLVGEVMLELTKDLDFEAVGGLTLGADPGAAAMMHVAAKNGRKLDSFVVRKAEKAHGLQRRIEGPDV
;
A
#
# COMPACT_ATOMS: atom_id res chain seq x y z
N MET A 1 2.33 -21.30 8.34
CA MET A 1 2.55 -20.41 7.20
C MET A 1 2.83 -19.00 7.71
N SER A 2 3.89 -18.37 7.24
CA SER A 2 4.22 -17.00 7.63
C SER A 2 3.29 -15.99 6.96
N ALA A 3 3.24 -14.76 7.48
CA ALA A 3 2.50 -13.68 6.84
C ALA A 3 3.00 -13.44 5.42
N LYS A 4 4.30 -13.52 5.20
CA LYS A 4 4.91 -13.37 3.87
C LYS A 4 4.39 -14.43 2.89
N ASP A 5 4.34 -15.69 3.32
CA ASP A 5 3.83 -16.79 2.48
C ASP A 5 2.34 -16.62 2.19
N ALA A 6 1.58 -16.23 3.20
CA ALA A 6 0.15 -15.96 3.04
C ALA A 6 -0.10 -14.81 2.08
N LEU A 7 0.68 -13.73 2.18
CA LEU A 7 0.58 -12.59 1.28
C LEU A 7 0.93 -12.98 -0.15
N LYS A 8 1.99 -13.76 -0.34
CA LYS A 8 2.38 -14.25 -1.66
C LYS A 8 1.24 -15.04 -2.31
N SER A 9 0.59 -15.90 -1.54
CA SER A 9 -0.57 -16.67 -2.02
C SER A 9 -1.72 -15.74 -2.45
N GLU A 10 -2.02 -14.71 -1.67
CA GLU A 10 -3.06 -13.74 -2.01
C GLU A 10 -2.73 -12.94 -3.26
N ILE A 11 -1.46 -12.55 -3.42
CA ILE A 11 -1.02 -11.83 -4.62
C ILE A 11 -1.21 -12.71 -5.86
N LEU A 12 -0.80 -13.96 -5.80
CA LEU A 12 -0.94 -14.88 -6.93
C LEU A 12 -2.40 -15.14 -7.30
N LYS A 13 -3.28 -15.20 -6.30
CA LYS A 13 -4.71 -15.44 -6.53
C LYS A 13 -5.44 -14.21 -7.07
N LYS A 14 -5.12 -13.02 -6.56
CA LYS A 14 -5.97 -11.84 -6.73
C LYS A 14 -5.35 -10.73 -7.56
N ALA A 15 -4.03 -10.57 -7.51
CA ALA A 15 -3.37 -9.42 -8.13
C ALA A 15 -2.85 -9.72 -9.54
N VAL A 16 -2.53 -10.96 -9.84
CA VAL A 16 -2.03 -11.34 -11.16
C VAL A 16 -3.20 -11.48 -12.12
N VAL A 17 -3.27 -10.61 -13.12
CA VAL A 17 -4.34 -10.60 -14.13
C VAL A 17 -3.75 -11.10 -15.44
N HIS A 18 -4.29 -12.21 -15.93
CA HIS A 18 -3.87 -12.82 -17.19
C HIS A 18 -4.69 -12.28 -18.35
N GLY A 19 -4.04 -12.18 -19.51
CA GLY A 19 -4.67 -11.69 -20.74
C GLY A 19 -3.81 -10.61 -21.38
N LYS A 20 -4.08 -10.33 -22.63
CA LYS A 20 -3.33 -9.29 -23.35
C LYS A 20 -3.64 -7.91 -22.78
N VAL A 21 -2.61 -7.20 -22.37
CA VAL A 21 -2.70 -5.83 -21.88
C VAL A 21 -1.67 -4.98 -22.60
N ILE A 22 -2.01 -3.70 -22.80
CA ILE A 22 -1.07 -2.72 -23.35
C ILE A 22 -0.59 -1.87 -22.17
N LEU A 23 0.70 -1.94 -21.90
CA LEU A 23 1.32 -1.18 -20.81
C LEU A 23 1.46 0.29 -21.20
N SER A 24 1.72 1.14 -20.21
CA SER A 24 1.93 2.57 -20.44
C SER A 24 3.10 2.84 -21.40
N SER A 25 4.05 1.92 -21.49
CA SER A 25 5.15 1.98 -22.45
C SER A 25 4.73 1.70 -23.89
N GLY A 26 3.49 1.25 -24.12
CA GLY A 26 3.00 0.82 -25.43
C GLY A 26 3.28 -0.64 -25.74
N LYS A 27 4.01 -1.35 -24.90
CA LYS A 27 4.31 -2.76 -25.10
C LYS A 27 3.14 -3.65 -24.68
N GLU A 28 2.94 -4.75 -25.39
CA GLU A 28 1.99 -5.78 -25.01
C GLU A 28 2.60 -6.70 -23.95
N ALA A 29 1.76 -7.12 -23.01
CA ALA A 29 2.11 -8.14 -22.02
C ALA A 29 0.98 -9.15 -21.92
N ASP A 30 1.32 -10.38 -21.53
CA ASP A 30 0.35 -11.47 -21.35
C ASP A 30 -0.28 -11.45 -19.95
N TYR A 31 0.25 -10.65 -19.06
CA TYR A 31 -0.26 -10.47 -17.71
C TYR A 31 0.19 -9.13 -17.17
N TYR A 32 -0.48 -8.69 -16.11
CA TYR A 32 0.00 -7.58 -15.29
C TYR A 32 -0.36 -7.84 -13.83
N VAL A 33 0.31 -7.12 -12.93
CA VAL A 33 0.08 -7.25 -11.51
C VAL A 33 -0.61 -5.99 -10.99
N ASP A 34 -1.83 -6.12 -10.52
CA ASP A 34 -2.59 -5.04 -9.92
C ASP A 34 -2.66 -5.24 -8.42
N LEU A 35 -1.71 -4.67 -7.70
CA LEU A 35 -1.60 -4.85 -6.26
C LEU A 35 -2.73 -4.18 -5.48
N ARG A 36 -3.50 -3.28 -6.08
CA ARG A 36 -4.67 -2.70 -5.42
C ARG A 36 -5.73 -3.76 -5.12
N ARG A 37 -5.76 -4.83 -5.88
CA ARG A 37 -6.63 -5.98 -5.61
C ARG A 37 -6.25 -6.72 -4.35
N VAL A 38 -5.07 -6.45 -3.80
CA VAL A 38 -4.56 -7.03 -2.57
C VAL A 38 -4.57 -5.98 -1.45
N THR A 39 -4.07 -4.79 -1.72
CA THR A 39 -3.98 -3.74 -0.69
C THR A 39 -5.33 -3.23 -0.23
N LEU A 40 -6.38 -3.44 -1.03
CA LEU A 40 -7.76 -3.06 -0.70
C LEU A 40 -8.63 -4.27 -0.36
N ASP A 41 -8.06 -5.47 -0.30
CA ASP A 41 -8.80 -6.70 -0.01
C ASP A 41 -8.89 -6.95 1.50
N ALA A 42 -10.07 -7.34 1.95
CA ALA A 42 -10.33 -7.51 3.39
C ALA A 42 -9.40 -8.53 4.04
N SER A 43 -9.06 -9.61 3.34
CA SER A 43 -8.20 -10.66 3.88
C SER A 43 -6.72 -10.35 3.71
N ALA A 44 -6.34 -9.72 2.60
CA ALA A 44 -4.94 -9.50 2.25
C ALA A 44 -4.36 -8.20 2.79
N ALA A 45 -5.16 -7.15 2.96
CA ALA A 45 -4.66 -5.86 3.45
C ALA A 45 -3.94 -5.97 4.79
N PRO A 46 -4.46 -6.69 5.80
CA PRO A 46 -3.72 -6.86 7.06
C PRO A 46 -2.38 -7.56 6.86
N LEU A 47 -2.29 -8.49 5.94
CA LEU A 47 -1.03 -9.18 5.62
C LEU A 47 0.00 -8.22 5.03
N VAL A 48 -0.45 -7.27 4.21
CA VAL A 48 0.42 -6.21 3.68
C VAL A 48 1.04 -5.42 4.83
N GLY A 49 0.21 -5.01 5.79
CA GLY A 49 0.68 -4.29 6.98
C GLY A 49 1.69 -5.10 7.78
N GLU A 50 1.39 -6.37 8.03
CA GLU A 50 2.30 -7.26 8.78
C GLU A 50 3.64 -7.43 8.10
N VAL A 51 3.63 -7.72 6.79
CA VAL A 51 4.86 -7.95 6.03
C VAL A 51 5.70 -6.68 5.94
N MET A 52 5.06 -5.54 5.68
CA MET A 52 5.77 -4.26 5.58
C MET A 52 6.39 -3.86 6.92
N LEU A 53 5.70 -4.09 8.03
CA LEU A 53 6.25 -3.81 9.36
C LEU A 53 7.44 -4.73 9.67
N GLU A 54 7.36 -5.99 9.27
CA GLU A 54 8.47 -6.92 9.43
C GLU A 54 9.69 -6.50 8.60
N LEU A 55 9.47 -6.11 7.35
CA LEU A 55 10.56 -5.67 6.46
C LEU A 55 11.23 -4.39 6.95
N THR A 56 10.52 -3.55 7.68
CA THR A 56 11.02 -2.26 8.16
C THR A 56 11.33 -2.24 9.66
N LYS A 57 11.37 -3.39 10.29
CA LYS A 57 11.51 -3.49 11.76
C LYS A 57 12.77 -2.84 12.32
N ASP A 58 13.84 -2.78 11.52
CA ASP A 58 15.11 -2.20 11.94
C ASP A 58 15.22 -0.71 11.61
N LEU A 59 14.18 -0.13 11.03
CA LEU A 59 14.13 1.29 10.71
C LEU A 59 13.38 2.04 11.82
N ASP A 60 13.85 3.23 12.14
CA ASP A 60 13.22 4.09 13.13
C ASP A 60 12.36 5.13 12.39
N PHE A 61 11.04 5.02 12.53
CA PHE A 61 10.12 5.95 11.88
C PHE A 61 8.81 6.04 12.67
N GLU A 62 8.12 7.16 12.53
CA GLU A 62 6.87 7.45 13.23
C GLU A 62 5.67 7.62 12.30
N ALA A 63 5.90 7.63 10.99
CA ALA A 63 4.85 7.82 10.01
C ALA A 63 5.18 7.08 8.72
N VAL A 64 4.12 6.70 8.00
CA VAL A 64 4.22 6.02 6.72
C VAL A 64 3.28 6.67 5.73
N GLY A 65 3.67 6.72 4.48
CA GLY A 65 2.82 7.30 3.46
C GLY A 65 3.42 7.17 2.07
N GLY A 66 2.77 7.80 1.13
CA GLY A 66 3.25 7.82 -0.25
C GLY A 66 2.21 8.38 -1.18
N LEU A 67 2.49 8.27 -2.46
CA LEU A 67 1.63 8.83 -3.49
C LEU A 67 0.30 8.08 -3.58
N THR A 68 -0.77 8.87 -3.58
CA THR A 68 -2.09 8.34 -3.92
C THR A 68 -2.13 8.06 -5.43
N LEU A 69 -2.77 7.07 -5.88
CA LEU A 69 -3.66 6.10 -5.23
C LEU A 69 -2.94 4.79 -4.86
N GLY A 70 -1.69 4.63 -5.12
CA GLY A 70 -0.99 3.34 -4.96
C GLY A 70 -0.53 3.03 -3.55
N ALA A 71 0.06 4.00 -2.88
CA ALA A 71 0.73 3.77 -1.60
C ALA A 71 -0.19 3.88 -0.38
N ASP A 72 -1.27 4.64 -0.47
CA ASP A 72 -2.14 4.95 0.65
C ASP A 72 -2.78 3.71 1.32
N PRO A 73 -3.31 2.72 0.59
CA PRO A 73 -3.87 1.55 1.27
C PRO A 73 -2.83 0.75 2.06
N GLY A 74 -1.62 0.61 1.51
CA GLY A 74 -0.53 -0.08 2.20
C GLY A 74 -0.08 0.64 3.45
N ALA A 75 0.05 1.97 3.38
CA ALA A 75 0.39 2.79 4.53
C ALA A 75 -0.68 2.69 5.62
N ALA A 76 -1.96 2.76 5.23
CA ALA A 76 -3.07 2.59 6.17
C ALA A 76 -3.05 1.21 6.83
N ALA A 77 -2.76 0.17 6.07
CA ALA A 77 -2.64 -1.19 6.60
C ALA A 77 -1.53 -1.28 7.65
N MET A 78 -0.37 -0.67 7.39
CA MET A 78 0.72 -0.61 8.36
C MET A 78 0.29 0.10 9.65
N MET A 79 -0.40 1.22 9.52
CA MET A 79 -0.90 1.99 10.65
C MET A 79 -1.82 1.16 11.53
N HIS A 80 -2.79 0.47 10.94
CA HIS A 80 -3.76 -0.33 11.69
C HIS A 80 -3.13 -1.56 12.34
N VAL A 81 -2.24 -2.26 11.62
CA VAL A 81 -1.54 -3.42 12.20
C VAL A 81 -0.60 -2.99 13.32
N ALA A 82 0.11 -1.87 13.16
CA ALA A 82 0.96 -1.33 14.21
C ALA A 82 0.16 -1.01 15.48
N ALA A 83 -1.01 -0.38 15.32
CA ALA A 83 -1.89 -0.07 16.46
C ALA A 83 -2.33 -1.32 17.19
N LYS A 84 -2.66 -2.38 16.47
CA LYS A 84 -3.03 -3.66 17.06
C LYS A 84 -1.90 -4.25 17.90
N ASN A 85 -0.66 -3.96 17.53
CA ASN A 85 0.54 -4.45 18.23
C ASN A 85 1.06 -3.44 19.27
N GLY A 86 0.31 -2.40 19.58
CA GLY A 86 0.67 -1.42 20.59
C GLY A 86 1.59 -0.30 20.14
N ARG A 87 1.87 -0.19 18.83
CA ARG A 87 2.71 0.85 18.26
C ARG A 87 1.86 1.94 17.60
N LYS A 88 2.15 3.19 17.89
CA LYS A 88 1.48 4.32 17.24
C LYS A 88 2.27 4.73 16.01
N LEU A 89 1.62 4.67 14.87
CA LEU A 89 2.20 4.99 13.58
C LEU A 89 1.17 5.78 12.79
N ASP A 90 1.50 7.01 12.43
CA ASP A 90 0.59 7.82 11.62
C ASP A 90 0.74 7.46 10.14
N SER A 91 -0.30 7.74 9.38
CA SER A 91 -0.30 7.56 7.94
C SER A 91 -0.60 8.89 7.27
N PHE A 92 -0.01 9.12 6.10
CA PHE A 92 -0.25 10.33 5.31
C PHE A 92 -0.35 9.97 3.83
N VAL A 93 -0.97 10.88 3.07
CA VAL A 93 -1.16 10.72 1.63
C VAL A 93 -0.48 11.87 0.92
N VAL A 94 0.30 11.54 -0.10
CA VAL A 94 0.94 12.54 -0.96
C VAL A 94 0.13 12.65 -2.24
N ARG A 95 -0.35 13.86 -2.55
CA ARG A 95 -1.07 14.13 -3.80
C ARG A 95 -0.08 14.26 -4.94
N LYS A 96 -0.51 13.92 -6.15
CA LYS A 96 0.30 14.13 -7.35
C LYS A 96 0.58 15.59 -7.61
N ALA A 97 -0.37 16.46 -7.22
CA ALA A 97 -0.26 17.90 -7.37
C ALA A 97 -0.92 18.59 -6.19
N GLU A 98 -0.57 19.87 -5.97
CA GLU A 98 -1.21 20.65 -4.93
C GLU A 98 -2.71 20.79 -5.19
N LYS A 99 -3.49 20.80 -4.11
CA LYS A 99 -4.92 21.00 -4.18
C LYS A 99 -5.23 22.38 -4.74
N ALA A 100 -6.10 22.44 -5.75
CA ALA A 100 -6.46 23.70 -6.41
C ALA A 100 -7.26 24.64 -5.50
N HIS A 101 -7.99 24.10 -4.51
CA HIS A 101 -8.86 24.85 -3.62
C HIS A 101 -8.58 24.49 -2.17
N GLY A 102 -9.01 25.35 -1.27
CA GLY A 102 -8.82 25.15 0.16
C GLY A 102 -7.39 25.48 0.58
N LEU A 103 -6.79 24.64 1.42
CA LEU A 103 -5.45 24.85 1.98
C LEU A 103 -4.32 24.59 0.98
N GLN A 104 -4.62 24.12 -0.21
CA GLN A 104 -3.65 23.84 -1.27
C GLN A 104 -2.47 22.96 -0.78
N ARG A 105 -2.77 21.98 0.05
CA ARG A 105 -1.76 21.05 0.56
C ARG A 105 -1.50 19.92 -0.41
N ARG A 106 -0.24 19.53 -0.52
CA ARG A 106 0.13 18.33 -1.26
C ARG A 106 0.11 17.08 -0.38
N ILE A 107 0.37 17.25 0.91
CA ILE A 107 0.37 16.15 1.89
C ILE A 107 -0.88 16.25 2.75
N GLU A 108 -1.63 15.17 2.84
CA GLU A 108 -2.86 15.07 3.61
C GLU A 108 -2.66 14.08 4.76
N GLY A 109 -3.20 14.42 5.94
CA GLY A 109 -3.14 13.58 7.12
C GLY A 109 -2.73 14.38 8.36
N PRO A 110 -2.38 13.68 9.45
CA PRO A 110 -1.86 14.33 10.64
C PRO A 110 -0.55 15.05 10.35
N ASP A 111 -0.17 15.97 11.19
CA ASP A 111 1.13 16.63 11.09
C ASP A 111 2.24 15.60 11.37
N VAL A 112 3.13 15.47 10.44
CA VAL A 112 4.22 14.48 10.51
C VAL A 112 5.59 15.13 10.35
#